data_4b00707d3caefac999849064c455319b
#
_entry.id   4b00707d3caefac999849064c455319b
#
_cell.length_a   1.000
_cell.length_b   1.000
_cell.length_c   1.000
_cell.angle_alpha   90.00
_cell.angle_beta   90.00
_cell.angle_gamma   90.00
#
_symmetry.space_group_name_H-M   'P 1'
#
loop_
_entity.id
_entity.type
_entity.pdbx_description
1 polymer ?
#
loop_
_entity_poly.entity_id
_entity_poly.type
_entity_poly.pdbx_seq_one_letter_code
_entity_poly.pdbx_strand_id
1 'polypeptide(L)'
;GGTTNRTEYLLGDFCRYGDGGTDIEPLAHLYKHQVYQIARRLGVIEEIITRTPSPDTFSLPVSDQEFFFRIPFERLDHLLYAWEHQVPTGTTAAVLGLAEDAVKRAFQDFTAKHRATAHLRSLPRGLQ
;
A
#
# COMPACT_ATOMS: atom_id res chain seq x y z
N GLY A 1 -2.11 10.30 -16.42
CA GLY A 1 -1.57 10.21 -15.06
C GLY A 1 -2.18 9.06 -14.30
N GLY A 2 -1.39 8.43 -13.43
CA GLY A 2 -1.83 7.38 -12.51
C GLY A 2 -1.97 7.89 -11.08
N THR A 3 -2.66 7.12 -10.26
CA THR A 3 -2.92 7.45 -8.86
C THR A 3 -2.43 6.38 -7.89
N THR A 4 -1.68 5.38 -8.38
CA THR A 4 -1.04 4.36 -7.54
C THR A 4 -0.15 5.03 -6.51
N ASN A 5 -0.36 4.74 -5.24
CA ASN A 5 0.46 5.22 -4.15
C ASN A 5 1.51 4.17 -3.72
N ARG A 6 2.41 4.54 -2.81
CA ARG A 6 3.49 3.68 -2.35
C ARG A 6 3.01 2.38 -1.71
N THR A 7 1.95 2.44 -0.91
CA THR A 7 1.37 1.28 -0.23
C THR A 7 0.86 0.25 -1.23
N GLU A 8 0.07 0.69 -2.20
CA GLU A 8 -0.44 -0.14 -3.29
C GLU A 8 0.69 -0.72 -4.14
N TYR A 9 1.65 0.10 -4.52
CA TYR A 9 2.80 -0.31 -5.32
C TYR A 9 3.65 -1.39 -4.64
N LEU A 10 4.00 -1.20 -3.36
CA LEU A 10 4.84 -2.14 -2.62
C LEU A 10 4.16 -3.50 -2.45
N LEU A 11 2.87 -3.52 -2.19
CA LEU A 11 2.09 -4.73 -1.95
C LEU A 11 1.51 -5.35 -3.23
N GLY A 12 1.57 -4.62 -4.35
CA GLY A 12 1.09 -5.10 -5.65
C GLY A 12 -0.42 -5.01 -5.82
N ASP A 13 -1.05 -4.05 -5.18
CA ASP A 13 -2.47 -3.74 -5.31
C ASP A 13 -2.71 -2.70 -6.42
N PHE A 14 -2.39 -3.06 -7.64
CA PHE A 14 -2.59 -2.24 -8.84
C PHE A 14 -2.63 -3.10 -10.12
N CYS A 15 -3.23 -2.56 -11.17
CA CYS A 15 -3.27 -3.19 -12.49
C CYS A 15 -2.08 -2.73 -13.34
N ARG A 16 -1.25 -3.68 -13.82
CA ARG A 16 -0.02 -3.37 -14.59
C ARG A 16 -0.25 -2.44 -15.79
N TYR A 17 -1.32 -2.67 -16.55
CA TYR A 17 -1.65 -1.90 -17.76
C TYR A 17 -2.85 -0.96 -17.56
N GLY A 18 -3.35 -0.85 -16.33
CA GLY A 18 -4.27 0.17 -15.87
C GLY A 18 -3.50 1.24 -15.13
N ASP A 19 -3.50 1.16 -13.81
CA ASP A 19 -2.80 2.11 -12.94
C ASP A 19 -1.29 2.17 -13.22
N GLY A 20 -0.65 1.02 -13.44
CA GLY A 20 0.78 0.94 -13.74
C GLY A 20 1.16 1.24 -15.20
N GLY A 21 0.18 1.47 -16.10
CA GLY A 21 0.38 1.79 -17.51
C GLY A 21 0.39 3.29 -17.81
N THR A 22 0.79 4.12 -16.85
CA THR A 22 0.73 5.57 -16.95
C THR A 22 2.11 6.20 -17.12
N ASP A 23 2.16 7.40 -17.74
CA ASP A 23 3.41 8.13 -17.95
C ASP A 23 3.85 8.90 -16.70
N ILE A 24 2.91 9.28 -15.84
CA ILE A 24 3.16 10.07 -14.63
C ILE A 24 2.35 9.52 -13.46
N GLU A 25 3.01 9.23 -12.35
CA GLU A 25 2.41 8.79 -11.09
C GLU A 25 2.80 9.73 -9.94
N PRO A 26 2.11 10.86 -9.76
CA PRO A 26 2.49 11.88 -8.79
C PRO A 26 2.39 11.40 -7.33
N LEU A 27 1.61 10.36 -7.05
CA LEU A 27 1.42 9.81 -5.71
C LEU A 27 2.35 8.61 -5.39
N ALA A 28 3.12 8.11 -6.34
CA ALA A 28 3.90 6.87 -6.19
C ALA A 28 4.93 6.88 -5.03
N HIS A 29 5.34 8.06 -4.57
CA HIS A 29 6.25 8.26 -3.46
C HIS A 29 5.56 8.40 -2.09
N LEU A 30 4.23 8.51 -2.05
CA LEU A 30 3.42 8.73 -0.85
C LEU A 30 2.77 7.44 -0.38
N TYR A 31 2.87 7.13 0.91
CA TYR A 31 2.04 6.09 1.50
C TYR A 31 0.56 6.49 1.55
N LYS A 32 -0.34 5.53 1.62
CA LYS A 32 -1.79 5.76 1.58
C LYS A 32 -2.26 6.79 2.61
N HIS A 33 -1.77 6.68 3.85
CA HIS A 33 -2.11 7.63 4.91
C HIS A 33 -1.61 9.06 4.61
N GLN A 34 -0.43 9.19 4.00
CA GLN A 34 0.09 10.50 3.57
C GLN A 34 -0.76 11.13 2.46
N VAL A 35 -1.31 10.31 1.55
CA VAL A 35 -2.28 10.80 0.54
C VAL A 35 -3.49 11.44 1.21
N TYR A 36 -4.04 10.82 2.26
CA TYR A 36 -5.13 11.41 3.04
C TYR A 36 -4.74 12.71 3.75
N GLN A 37 -3.53 12.78 4.30
CA GLN A 37 -3.02 14.00 4.95
C GLN A 37 -2.92 15.16 3.94
N ILE A 38 -2.39 14.89 2.75
CA ILE A 38 -2.28 15.89 1.68
C ILE A 38 -3.66 16.28 1.17
N ALA A 39 -4.58 15.34 0.97
CA ALA A 39 -5.95 15.63 0.55
C ALA A 39 -6.64 16.60 1.52
N ARG A 40 -6.53 16.37 2.83
CA ARG A 40 -7.04 17.31 3.84
C ARG A 40 -6.37 18.68 3.74
N ARG A 41 -5.06 18.72 3.56
CA ARG A 41 -4.30 19.98 3.43
C ARG A 41 -4.70 20.78 2.20
N LEU A 42 -5.07 20.11 1.11
CA LEU A 42 -5.51 20.73 -0.14
C LEU A 42 -7.01 21.07 -0.14
N GLY A 43 -7.74 20.78 0.93
CA GLY A 43 -9.17 21.10 1.04
C GLY A 43 -10.07 20.19 0.19
N VAL A 44 -9.63 18.95 -0.08
CA VAL A 44 -10.52 17.95 -0.69
C VAL A 44 -11.72 17.74 0.22
N ILE A 45 -12.91 17.66 -0.37
CA ILE A 45 -14.17 17.53 0.38
C ILE A 45 -14.19 16.26 1.23
N GLU A 46 -14.79 16.34 2.41
CA GLU A 46 -14.75 15.29 3.42
C GLU A 46 -15.42 14.00 2.93
N GLU A 47 -16.45 14.09 2.09
CA GLU A 47 -17.13 12.93 1.50
C GLU A 47 -16.19 12.04 0.68
N ILE A 48 -15.18 12.64 0.04
CA ILE A 48 -14.15 11.87 -0.69
C ILE A 48 -13.14 11.29 0.28
N ILE A 49 -12.69 12.09 1.26
CA ILE A 49 -11.65 11.68 2.22
C ILE A 49 -12.14 10.53 3.13
N THR A 50 -13.40 10.56 3.52
CA THR A 50 -14.00 9.57 4.44
C THR A 50 -14.57 8.34 3.74
N ARG A 51 -14.66 8.36 2.40
CA ARG A 51 -15.10 7.18 1.64
C ARG A 51 -14.16 6.01 1.91
N THR A 52 -14.72 4.90 2.35
CA THR A 52 -13.96 3.67 2.55
C THR A 52 -13.40 3.18 1.21
N PRO A 53 -12.08 3.01 1.09
CA PRO A 53 -11.47 2.42 -0.10
C PRO A 53 -12.06 1.03 -0.38
N SER A 54 -12.37 0.77 -1.63
CA SER A 54 -12.97 -0.48 -2.08
C SER A 54 -12.41 -0.83 -3.45
N PRO A 55 -12.16 -2.12 -3.74
CA PRO A 55 -11.66 -2.55 -5.04
C PRO A 55 -12.68 -2.34 -6.18
N ASP A 56 -13.91 -1.91 -5.89
CA ASP A 56 -15.01 -1.61 -6.83
C ASP A 56 -15.32 -2.70 -7.89
N THR A 57 -14.62 -3.83 -7.85
CA THR A 57 -14.69 -4.92 -8.83
C THR A 57 -15.52 -6.12 -8.36
N PHE A 58 -15.98 -6.11 -7.12
CA PHE A 58 -16.74 -7.20 -6.52
C PHE A 58 -18.22 -6.88 -6.41
N SER A 59 -19.06 -7.88 -6.59
CA SER A 59 -20.52 -7.75 -6.48
C SER A 59 -21.02 -7.46 -5.06
N LEU A 60 -20.17 -7.68 -4.05
CA LEU A 60 -20.46 -7.36 -2.65
C LEU A 60 -19.55 -6.23 -2.16
N PRO A 61 -20.07 -5.32 -1.34
CA PRO A 61 -19.26 -4.25 -0.77
C PRO A 61 -18.21 -4.85 0.20
N VAL A 62 -16.95 -4.80 -0.21
CA VAL A 62 -15.79 -5.22 0.59
C VAL A 62 -14.81 -4.05 0.61
N SER A 63 -14.25 -3.71 1.77
CA SER A 63 -13.21 -2.70 1.85
C SER A 63 -11.85 -3.28 1.44
N ASP A 64 -10.97 -2.46 0.85
CA ASP A 64 -9.58 -2.84 0.57
C ASP A 64 -8.87 -3.30 1.85
N GLN A 65 -9.17 -2.65 2.97
CA GLN A 65 -8.63 -2.99 4.27
C GLN A 65 -9.02 -4.40 4.72
N GLU A 66 -10.27 -4.81 4.49
CA GLU A 66 -10.77 -6.14 4.82
C GLU A 66 -10.29 -7.20 3.84
N PHE A 67 -10.31 -6.87 2.56
CA PHE A 67 -9.99 -7.79 1.48
C PHE A 67 -8.49 -8.06 1.34
N PHE A 68 -7.68 -7.02 1.32
CA PHE A 68 -6.26 -7.13 0.96
C PHE A 68 -5.32 -6.84 2.12
N PHE A 69 -5.54 -5.77 2.86
CA PHE A 69 -4.57 -5.28 3.84
C PHE A 69 -4.81 -5.82 5.26
N ARG A 70 -6.04 -6.04 5.68
CA ARG A 70 -6.45 -6.58 7.00
C ARG A 70 -5.98 -5.76 8.22
N ILE A 71 -5.43 -4.57 7.99
CA ILE A 71 -4.87 -3.67 9.00
C ILE A 71 -5.26 -2.23 8.62
N PRO A 72 -5.60 -1.35 9.58
CA PRO A 72 -5.83 0.07 9.29
C PRO A 72 -4.64 0.70 8.57
N PHE A 73 -4.89 1.53 7.55
CA PHE A 73 -3.84 2.11 6.70
C PHE A 73 -2.77 2.88 7.49
N GLU A 74 -3.14 3.58 8.54
CA GLU A 74 -2.17 4.28 9.39
C GLU A 74 -1.11 3.34 9.97
N ARG A 75 -1.53 2.22 10.53
CA ARG A 75 -0.61 1.22 11.08
C ARG A 75 0.12 0.43 10.00
N LEU A 76 -0.59 0.15 8.91
CA LEU A 76 -0.02 -0.53 7.76
C LEU A 76 1.16 0.25 7.18
N ASP A 77 1.00 1.54 6.96
CA ASP A 77 2.03 2.39 6.36
C ASP A 77 3.27 2.52 7.25
N HIS A 78 3.10 2.60 8.57
CA HIS A 78 4.24 2.59 9.50
C HIS A 78 5.00 1.25 9.47
N LEU A 79 4.29 0.14 9.40
CA LEU A 79 4.90 -1.19 9.27
C LEU A 79 5.59 -1.36 7.91
N LEU A 80 4.96 -0.90 6.82
CA LEU A 80 5.54 -0.91 5.48
C LEU A 80 6.79 -0.06 5.39
N TYR A 81 6.77 1.14 5.96
CA TYR A 81 7.94 2.01 6.04
C TYR A 81 9.08 1.29 6.75
N ALA A 82 8.82 0.70 7.91
CA ALA A 82 9.82 -0.02 8.68
C ALA A 82 10.36 -1.23 7.90
N TRP A 83 9.51 -1.99 7.22
CA TRP A 83 9.91 -3.12 6.38
C TRP A 83 10.75 -2.68 5.18
N GLU A 84 10.32 -1.65 4.46
CA GLU A 84 11.02 -1.13 3.29
C GLU A 84 12.43 -0.60 3.65
N HIS A 85 12.54 0.09 4.78
CA HIS A 85 13.80 0.67 5.26
C HIS A 85 14.60 -0.27 6.17
N GLN A 86 14.21 -1.55 6.24
CA GLN A 86 14.92 -2.60 6.99
C GLN A 86 15.11 -2.26 8.48
N VAL A 87 14.15 -1.55 9.08
CA VAL A 87 14.15 -1.27 10.52
C VAL A 87 13.96 -2.58 11.27
N PRO A 88 14.80 -2.88 12.30
CA PRO A 88 14.68 -4.11 13.07
C PRO A 88 13.29 -4.32 13.67
N THR A 89 12.81 -5.56 13.67
CA THR A 89 11.46 -5.90 14.16
C THR A 89 11.24 -5.51 15.62
N GLY A 90 12.25 -5.68 16.47
CA GLY A 90 12.20 -5.26 17.88
C GLY A 90 12.05 -3.75 18.04
N THR A 91 12.79 -2.95 17.25
CA THR A 91 12.67 -1.48 17.25
C THR A 91 11.29 -1.05 16.75
N THR A 92 10.83 -1.65 15.65
CA THR A 92 9.49 -1.37 15.10
C THR A 92 8.38 -1.70 16.11
N ALA A 93 8.49 -2.84 16.78
CA ALA A 93 7.54 -3.28 17.81
C ALA A 93 7.48 -2.29 18.97
N ALA A 94 8.64 -1.86 19.47
CA ALA A 94 8.73 -0.90 20.59
C ALA A 94 8.10 0.45 20.23
N VAL A 95 8.41 0.99 19.04
CA VAL A 95 7.89 2.29 18.58
C VAL A 95 6.39 2.26 18.34
N LEU A 96 5.87 1.16 17.76
CA LEU A 96 4.44 1.05 17.40
C LEU A 96 3.57 0.46 18.53
N GLY A 97 4.17 0.07 19.66
CA GLY A 97 3.44 -0.56 20.76
C GLY A 97 2.83 -1.92 20.37
N LEU A 98 3.54 -2.70 19.56
CA LEU A 98 3.11 -4.00 19.05
C LEU A 98 3.97 -5.13 19.62
N ALA A 99 3.41 -6.36 19.64
CA ALA A 99 4.22 -7.54 19.90
C ALA A 99 5.20 -7.79 18.74
N GLU A 100 6.46 -8.11 19.05
CA GLU A 100 7.48 -8.33 18.01
C GLU A 100 7.08 -9.44 17.04
N ASP A 101 6.44 -10.50 17.51
CA ASP A 101 5.95 -11.58 16.65
C ASP A 101 4.86 -11.13 15.67
N ALA A 102 4.04 -10.13 16.04
CA ALA A 102 3.08 -9.53 15.13
C ALA A 102 3.79 -8.75 14.02
N VAL A 103 4.84 -8.00 14.35
CA VAL A 103 5.68 -7.28 13.37
C VAL A 103 6.38 -8.26 12.44
N LYS A 104 6.96 -9.36 12.97
CA LYS A 104 7.59 -10.41 12.15
C LYS A 104 6.61 -11.02 11.15
N ARG A 105 5.39 -11.34 11.58
CA ARG A 105 4.34 -11.86 10.67
C ARG A 105 3.96 -10.86 9.60
N ALA A 106 3.81 -9.57 9.95
CA ALA A 106 3.53 -8.53 8.98
C ALA A 106 4.65 -8.40 7.93
N PHE A 107 5.91 -8.39 8.34
CA PHE A 107 7.05 -8.32 7.44
C PHE A 107 7.15 -9.54 6.51
N GLN A 108 6.83 -10.73 7.02
CA GLN A 108 6.75 -11.94 6.19
C GLN A 108 5.63 -11.84 5.15
N ASP A 109 4.45 -11.35 5.53
CA ASP A 109 3.33 -11.13 4.61
C ASP A 109 3.68 -10.11 3.53
N PHE A 110 4.28 -8.97 3.89
CA PHE A 110 4.74 -7.96 2.92
C PHE A 110 5.76 -8.53 1.95
N THR A 111 6.73 -9.30 2.45
CA THR A 111 7.72 -9.97 1.60
C THR A 111 7.07 -10.95 0.64
N ALA A 112 6.12 -11.75 1.11
CA ALA A 112 5.40 -12.70 0.28
C ALA A 112 4.57 -12.00 -0.82
N LYS A 113 3.80 -10.97 -0.46
CA LYS A 113 3.01 -10.17 -1.42
C LYS A 113 3.91 -9.47 -2.43
N HIS A 114 4.97 -8.82 -1.97
CA HIS A 114 5.92 -8.12 -2.84
C HIS A 114 6.57 -9.07 -3.86
N ARG A 115 6.96 -10.25 -3.44
CA ARG A 115 7.53 -11.29 -4.33
C ARG A 115 6.49 -11.85 -5.29
N ALA A 116 5.30 -12.20 -4.82
CA ALA A 116 4.23 -12.74 -5.64
C ALA A 116 3.80 -11.77 -6.76
N THR A 117 3.86 -10.47 -6.49
CA THR A 117 3.47 -9.40 -7.42
C THR A 117 4.66 -8.75 -8.15
N ALA A 118 5.86 -9.33 -8.07
CA ALA A 118 7.08 -8.78 -8.71
C ALA A 118 6.91 -8.55 -10.22
N HIS A 119 6.13 -9.42 -10.88
CA HIS A 119 5.84 -9.30 -12.32
C HIS A 119 5.08 -8.02 -12.68
N LEU A 120 4.32 -7.42 -11.76
CA LEU A 120 3.59 -6.17 -11.99
C LEU A 120 4.56 -4.98 -12.12
N ARG A 121 5.71 -5.05 -11.44
CA ARG A 121 6.73 -4.00 -11.38
C ARG A 121 7.90 -4.19 -12.36
N SER A 122 7.93 -5.32 -13.04
CA SER A 122 8.99 -5.63 -14.01
C SER A 122 8.62 -5.15 -15.42
N LEU A 123 9.60 -4.68 -16.18
CA LEU A 123 9.43 -4.42 -17.60
C LEU A 123 9.12 -5.74 -18.36
N PRO A 124 8.39 -5.67 -19.50
CA PRO A 124 8.22 -6.82 -20.38
C PRO A 124 9.57 -7.41 -20.78
N ARG A 125 9.70 -8.72 -20.70
CA ARG A 125 10.90 -9.41 -21.19
C ARG A 125 10.77 -9.58 -22.70
N GLY A 126 11.70 -9.00 -23.45
CA GLY A 126 11.86 -9.31 -24.88
C GLY A 126 12.52 -10.68 -25.08
N LEU A 127 12.29 -11.29 -26.23
CA LEU A 127 13.11 -12.42 -26.71
C LEU A 127 14.51 -11.86 -27.02
N GLN A 128 15.55 -12.48 -26.50
CA GLN A 128 16.94 -12.24 -26.88
C GLN A 128 17.29 -13.13 -28.04
#